data_0e4afe3bedfd4369554dcfd61e9a5860
#
_entry.id   0e4afe3bedfd4369554dcfd61e9a5860
#
_cell.length_a   1.000
_cell.length_b   1.000
_cell.length_c   1.000
_cell.angle_alpha   90.00
_cell.angle_beta   90.00
_cell.angle_gamma   90.00
#
_symmetry.space_group_name_H-M   'P 1'
#
loop_
_entity.id
_entity.type
_entity.pdbx_description
1 polymer ?
#
loop_
_entity_poly.entity_id
_entity_poly.type
_entity_poly.pdbx_seq_one_letter_code
_entity_poly.pdbx_strand_id
1 'polypeptide(L)'
;MALHLAWSGSHSLSVERLPDGSGEICAEALYEPGEIRLAPKEQLETPELIVVIGTHGFDELRVRLHRLARRQSRDVFRPVHFNTWEARYFDLNEDALVALAKGAAALGAERFVLDDGWFVGRRNDTTSLGDWESDPDIFPQGLAPLANRIRELDMSFGLWVEPEMVSRESRLYQQHPDWVLGYPVPDAPTGRNQLVLDLSNRNVQDHLFAQLSACLDAAPIEYLKWDCNREIYPDTVDGVARATRHVLGVYSLMDRLQARYPQLEIESCASGGGRIDFGILQRVTRFWASDATDALDRLRIQRSLSTYIPMEMIGCHVGPAPNPITGRVFSVRFRALVAMFGHFGLELDPDKLSASDRTALSHAIAVHKRFRPWMHSGHVRTISNADSNLDITLIGSADGDHSLVRVLRTDMAPYSLHPNIAVPGLDRGASFAVSEVSFDGGADTDLGIASAEGLAWTGLAMDPVKPNQGRLFYLKRIMEHA
;
A
#
# COMPACT_ATOMS: atom_id res chain seq x y z
N MET A 1 -13.55 20.62 -5.71
CA MET A 1 -13.09 19.94 -6.93
C MET A 1 -11.78 19.25 -6.63
N ALA A 2 -11.56 18.05 -7.16
CA ALA A 2 -10.30 17.32 -7.15
C ALA A 2 -9.91 16.96 -8.59
N LEU A 3 -8.61 16.96 -8.85
CA LEU A 3 -8.02 16.67 -10.16
C LEU A 3 -6.94 15.62 -9.99
N HIS A 4 -6.86 14.68 -10.92
CA HIS A 4 -5.82 13.67 -10.94
C HIS A 4 -5.52 13.26 -12.39
N LEU A 5 -4.27 13.34 -12.81
CA LEU A 5 -3.84 12.78 -14.08
C LEU A 5 -3.53 11.29 -13.90
N ALA A 6 -4.22 10.44 -14.64
CA ALA A 6 -4.06 8.97 -14.55
C ALA A 6 -2.77 8.50 -15.27
N TRP A 7 -1.61 8.90 -14.75
CA TRP A 7 -0.32 8.73 -15.39
C TRP A 7 0.80 8.55 -14.39
N SER A 8 1.62 7.51 -14.57
CA SER A 8 2.79 7.22 -13.74
C SER A 8 4.08 7.90 -14.24
N GLY A 9 4.05 8.54 -15.38
CA GLY A 9 5.21 9.26 -15.94
C GLY A 9 5.28 10.71 -15.52
N SER A 10 6.24 11.45 -16.07
CA SER A 10 6.44 12.87 -15.81
C SER A 10 5.21 13.68 -16.18
N HIS A 11 4.72 14.50 -15.25
CA HIS A 11 3.54 15.34 -15.45
C HIS A 11 3.57 16.58 -14.55
N SER A 12 2.74 17.57 -14.88
CA SER A 12 2.49 18.71 -14.02
C SER A 12 0.99 18.95 -13.82
N LEU A 13 0.66 19.47 -12.65
CA LEU A 13 -0.66 20.03 -12.32
C LEU A 13 -0.43 21.41 -11.74
N SER A 14 -0.95 22.42 -12.41
CA SER A 14 -0.83 23.81 -11.96
C SER A 14 -2.19 24.47 -11.80
N VAL A 15 -2.29 25.36 -10.84
CA VAL A 15 -3.45 26.22 -10.62
C VAL A 15 -2.94 27.65 -10.54
N GLU A 16 -3.38 28.49 -11.46
CA GLU A 16 -2.99 29.87 -11.54
C GLU A 16 -4.19 30.78 -11.40
N ARG A 17 -4.02 31.90 -10.67
CA ARG A 17 -5.01 32.97 -10.63
C ARG A 17 -4.65 34.01 -11.66
N LEU A 18 -5.53 34.22 -12.62
CA LEU A 18 -5.32 35.20 -13.68
C LEU A 18 -5.59 36.64 -13.20
N PRO A 19 -5.04 37.67 -13.91
CA PRO A 19 -5.21 39.08 -13.54
C PRO A 19 -6.67 39.56 -13.51
N ASP A 20 -7.56 38.95 -14.27
CA ASP A 20 -9.01 39.24 -14.29
C ASP A 20 -9.76 38.61 -13.10
N GLY A 21 -9.04 37.88 -12.22
CA GLY A 21 -9.60 37.19 -11.05
C GLY A 21 -10.14 35.79 -11.31
N SER A 22 -10.15 35.34 -12.56
CA SER A 22 -10.46 33.96 -12.92
C SER A 22 -9.31 33.01 -12.50
N GLY A 23 -9.58 31.69 -12.49
CA GLY A 23 -8.57 30.67 -12.24
C GLY A 23 -8.37 29.80 -13.47
N GLU A 24 -7.12 29.50 -13.77
CA GLU A 24 -6.74 28.50 -14.77
C GLU A 24 -6.19 27.26 -14.08
N ILE A 25 -6.59 26.09 -14.59
CA ILE A 25 -6.06 24.81 -14.15
C ILE A 25 -5.49 24.12 -15.36
N CYS A 26 -4.21 23.77 -15.28
CA CYS A 26 -3.51 23.06 -16.33
C CYS A 26 -3.06 21.68 -15.81
N ALA A 27 -3.30 20.64 -16.60
CA ALA A 27 -2.84 19.26 -16.36
C ALA A 27 -2.09 18.79 -17.59
N GLU A 28 -0.82 18.46 -17.44
CA GLU A 28 0.09 18.22 -18.55
C GLU A 28 0.86 16.91 -18.34
N ALA A 29 0.88 16.03 -19.34
CA ALA A 29 1.90 15.01 -19.46
C ALA A 29 3.14 15.70 -20.07
N LEU A 30 4.27 15.56 -19.40
CA LEU A 30 5.51 16.21 -19.84
C LEU A 30 6.25 15.30 -20.81
N TYR A 31 6.50 15.82 -22.01
CA TYR A 31 7.27 15.13 -23.05
C TYR A 31 8.57 15.88 -23.29
N GLU A 32 9.67 15.17 -23.36
CA GLU A 32 10.96 15.76 -23.69
C GLU A 32 11.07 16.09 -25.20
N PRO A 33 11.89 17.08 -25.59
CA PRO A 33 12.07 17.45 -26.97
C PRO A 33 12.47 16.27 -27.86
N GLY A 34 11.67 16.00 -28.89
CA GLY A 34 11.89 14.90 -29.84
C GLY A 34 11.44 13.51 -29.39
N GLU A 35 10.90 13.38 -28.18
CA GLU A 35 10.37 12.13 -27.65
C GLU A 35 9.14 11.65 -28.44
N ILE A 36 8.25 12.56 -28.76
CA ILE A 36 7.05 12.28 -29.55
C ILE A 36 7.22 12.84 -30.95
N ARG A 37 7.08 11.97 -31.95
CA ARG A 37 7.07 12.33 -33.36
C ARG A 37 5.86 11.71 -34.02
N LEU A 38 4.95 12.54 -34.53
CA LEU A 38 3.74 12.10 -35.23
C LEU A 38 3.95 12.22 -36.73
N ALA A 39 3.78 11.09 -37.42
CA ALA A 39 3.68 11.08 -38.90
C ALA A 39 2.27 11.59 -39.32
N PRO A 40 2.07 11.95 -40.58
CA PRO A 40 0.77 12.36 -41.07
C PRO A 40 -0.29 11.28 -40.79
N LYS A 41 -1.41 11.68 -40.15
CA LYS A 41 -2.53 10.83 -39.72
C LYS A 41 -2.29 9.99 -38.46
N GLU A 42 -1.12 10.02 -37.85
CA GLU A 42 -0.92 9.47 -36.51
C GLU A 42 -1.59 10.34 -35.45
N GLN A 43 -2.01 9.70 -34.38
CA GLN A 43 -2.66 10.35 -33.24
C GLN A 43 -1.88 10.06 -31.95
N LEU A 44 -1.78 11.04 -31.10
CA LEU A 44 -1.30 10.90 -29.73
C LEU A 44 -2.51 10.92 -28.80
N GLU A 45 -2.68 9.84 -28.04
CA GLU A 45 -3.62 9.80 -26.94
C GLU A 45 -2.90 10.24 -25.67
N THR A 46 -3.43 11.28 -25.03
CA THR A 46 -2.90 11.77 -23.76
C THR A 46 -3.44 10.95 -22.60
N PRO A 47 -2.74 10.91 -21.45
CA PRO A 47 -3.30 10.32 -20.24
C PRO A 47 -4.66 10.92 -19.87
N GLU A 48 -5.52 10.11 -19.24
CA GLU A 48 -6.84 10.54 -18.78
C GLU A 48 -6.71 11.55 -17.63
N LEU A 49 -7.43 12.69 -17.75
CA LEU A 49 -7.60 13.64 -16.65
C LEU A 49 -8.91 13.33 -15.91
N ILE A 50 -8.79 12.91 -14.66
CA ILE A 50 -9.90 12.68 -13.77
C ILE A 50 -10.28 13.98 -13.07
N VAL A 51 -11.53 14.42 -13.24
CA VAL A 51 -12.08 15.61 -12.58
C VAL A 51 -13.26 15.19 -11.72
N VAL A 52 -13.17 15.45 -10.42
CA VAL A 52 -14.26 15.17 -9.46
C VAL A 52 -14.76 16.48 -8.88
N ILE A 53 -16.05 16.71 -9.01
CA ILE A 53 -16.74 17.90 -8.49
C ILE A 53 -17.66 17.47 -7.36
N GLY A 54 -17.64 18.20 -6.24
CA GLY A 54 -18.50 17.99 -5.08
C GLY A 54 -18.88 19.33 -4.45
N THR A 55 -20.00 19.35 -3.76
CA THR A 55 -20.55 20.53 -3.06
C THR A 55 -20.52 20.42 -1.54
N HIS A 56 -20.24 19.22 -1.01
CA HIS A 56 -20.30 18.91 0.42
C HIS A 56 -18.91 18.62 1.03
N GLY A 57 -17.86 19.28 0.53
CA GLY A 57 -16.53 19.22 1.09
C GLY A 57 -15.70 18.00 0.67
N PHE A 58 -14.59 17.78 1.40
CA PHE A 58 -13.60 16.75 1.05
C PHE A 58 -14.12 15.32 1.15
N ASP A 59 -15.03 15.03 2.06
CA ASP A 59 -15.56 13.68 2.23
C ASP A 59 -16.37 13.22 1.02
N GLU A 60 -17.10 14.11 0.37
CA GLU A 60 -17.80 13.78 -0.88
C GLU A 60 -16.82 13.48 -2.01
N LEU A 61 -15.76 14.30 -2.15
CA LEU A 61 -14.71 14.08 -3.15
C LEU A 61 -14.02 12.73 -2.92
N ARG A 62 -13.68 12.41 -1.67
CA ARG A 62 -13.10 11.12 -1.27
C ARG A 62 -13.99 9.95 -1.67
N VAL A 63 -15.27 10.00 -1.33
CA VAL A 63 -16.23 8.93 -1.68
C VAL A 63 -16.31 8.71 -3.19
N ARG A 64 -16.31 9.79 -3.98
CA ARG A 64 -16.35 9.70 -5.45
C ARG A 64 -15.07 9.10 -6.02
N LEU A 65 -13.90 9.54 -5.54
CA LEU A 65 -12.61 8.99 -5.93
C LEU A 65 -12.46 7.52 -5.53
N HIS A 66 -12.88 7.14 -4.32
CA HIS A 66 -12.86 5.75 -3.88
C HIS A 66 -13.78 4.85 -4.73
N ARG A 67 -14.95 5.33 -5.11
CA ARG A 67 -15.83 4.59 -6.03
C ARG A 67 -15.19 4.40 -7.40
N LEU A 68 -14.50 5.42 -7.91
CA LEU A 68 -13.76 5.32 -9.17
C LEU A 68 -12.61 4.31 -9.04
N ALA A 69 -11.81 4.42 -7.99
CA ALA A 69 -10.69 3.50 -7.75
C ALA A 69 -11.16 2.03 -7.67
N ARG A 70 -12.25 1.76 -6.95
CA ARG A 70 -12.85 0.41 -6.86
C ARG A 70 -13.37 -0.12 -8.20
N ARG A 71 -13.82 0.76 -9.10
CA ARG A 71 -14.28 0.36 -10.45
C ARG A 71 -13.12 0.05 -11.40
N GLN A 72 -11.97 0.69 -11.21
CA GLN A 72 -10.81 0.53 -12.09
C GLN A 72 -9.86 -0.58 -11.62
N SER A 73 -9.88 -0.93 -10.34
CA SER A 73 -9.11 -2.04 -9.81
C SER A 73 -9.94 -3.32 -9.76
N ARG A 74 -9.26 -4.47 -9.80
CA ARG A 74 -9.92 -5.76 -9.55
C ARG A 74 -10.43 -5.84 -8.12
N ASP A 75 -11.63 -6.40 -7.95
CA ASP A 75 -12.10 -6.79 -6.63
C ASP A 75 -11.40 -8.09 -6.21
N VAL A 76 -10.63 -8.00 -5.13
CA VAL A 76 -9.86 -9.12 -4.61
C VAL A 76 -10.06 -9.24 -3.10
N PHE A 77 -9.99 -10.46 -2.60
CA PHE A 77 -9.89 -10.68 -1.17
C PHE A 77 -8.60 -10.06 -0.64
N ARG A 78 -8.66 -9.43 0.52
CA ARG A 78 -7.54 -8.72 1.15
C ARG A 78 -7.00 -9.52 2.33
N PRO A 79 -6.12 -10.51 2.11
CA PRO A 79 -5.58 -11.34 3.17
C PRO A 79 -4.70 -10.53 4.13
N VAL A 80 -4.65 -10.92 5.40
CA VAL A 80 -3.67 -10.37 6.33
C VAL A 80 -2.26 -10.71 5.83
N HIS A 81 -1.50 -9.67 5.50
CA HIS A 81 -0.24 -9.76 4.80
C HIS A 81 0.92 -9.93 5.79
N PHE A 82 1.93 -10.69 5.44
CA PHE A 82 3.21 -10.73 6.12
C PHE A 82 4.33 -10.48 5.11
N ASN A 83 5.20 -9.50 5.38
CA ASN A 83 6.36 -9.21 4.56
C ASN A 83 7.64 -9.50 5.34
N THR A 84 8.65 -10.10 4.69
CA THR A 84 9.86 -10.55 5.36
C THR A 84 10.91 -9.45 5.55
N TRP A 85 10.79 -8.27 4.91
CA TRP A 85 11.84 -7.28 4.85
C TRP A 85 12.36 -6.88 6.24
N GLU A 86 11.56 -6.27 7.07
CA GLU A 86 12.01 -5.82 8.40
C GLU A 86 12.24 -6.96 9.41
N ALA A 87 11.87 -8.19 9.05
CA ALA A 87 12.16 -9.35 9.87
C ALA A 87 13.55 -9.94 9.59
N ARG A 88 14.01 -9.91 8.34
CA ARG A 88 15.21 -10.64 7.90
C ARG A 88 16.17 -9.83 7.04
N TYR A 89 15.73 -8.80 6.33
CA TYR A 89 16.51 -8.12 5.30
C TYR A 89 17.14 -9.14 4.34
N PHE A 90 18.45 -9.09 4.13
CA PHE A 90 19.21 -10.02 3.29
C PHE A 90 19.67 -11.30 4.00
N ASP A 91 19.37 -11.49 5.30
CA ASP A 91 19.71 -12.71 6.05
C ASP A 91 18.67 -13.79 5.82
N LEU A 92 18.75 -14.43 4.65
CA LEU A 92 17.78 -15.41 4.17
C LEU A 92 18.40 -16.82 4.17
N ASN A 93 17.66 -17.78 4.72
CA ASN A 93 17.82 -19.21 4.49
C ASN A 93 16.45 -19.88 4.58
N GLU A 94 16.27 -21.01 3.90
CA GLU A 94 14.96 -21.66 3.74
C GLU A 94 14.36 -22.09 5.09
N ASP A 95 15.14 -22.68 5.99
CA ASP A 95 14.66 -23.15 7.30
C ASP A 95 14.19 -21.99 8.19
N ALA A 96 14.95 -20.87 8.20
CA ALA A 96 14.58 -19.67 8.95
C ALA A 96 13.32 -19.01 8.36
N LEU A 97 13.15 -19.02 7.05
CA LEU A 97 11.93 -18.52 6.40
C LEU A 97 10.71 -19.39 6.73
N VAL A 98 10.86 -20.72 6.77
CA VAL A 98 9.80 -21.64 7.22
C VAL A 98 9.44 -21.40 8.69
N ALA A 99 10.43 -21.18 9.56
CA ALA A 99 10.18 -20.85 10.97
C ALA A 99 9.44 -19.51 11.09
N LEU A 100 9.88 -18.50 10.34
CA LEU A 100 9.22 -17.18 10.28
C LEU A 100 7.76 -17.29 9.79
N ALA A 101 7.51 -18.10 8.75
CA ALA A 101 6.18 -18.35 8.23
C ALA A 101 5.25 -19.04 9.25
N LYS A 102 5.77 -19.99 10.04
CA LYS A 102 5.02 -20.61 11.16
C LYS A 102 4.65 -19.56 12.21
N GLY A 103 5.58 -18.68 12.57
CA GLY A 103 5.32 -17.58 13.49
C GLY A 103 4.24 -16.61 12.95
N ALA A 104 4.31 -16.27 11.67
CA ALA A 104 3.32 -15.41 11.01
C ALA A 104 1.93 -16.05 10.95
N ALA A 105 1.84 -17.33 10.59
CA ALA A 105 0.59 -18.10 10.58
C ALA A 105 -0.04 -18.19 11.98
N ALA A 106 0.78 -18.42 13.01
CA ALA A 106 0.32 -18.47 14.40
C ALA A 106 -0.25 -17.12 14.89
N LEU A 107 0.21 -16.00 14.34
CA LEU A 107 -0.38 -14.68 14.58
C LEU A 107 -1.67 -14.46 13.79
N GLY A 108 -1.91 -15.23 12.75
CA GLY A 108 -3.10 -15.13 11.90
C GLY A 108 -2.85 -14.49 10.54
N ALA A 109 -1.61 -14.41 10.04
CA ALA A 109 -1.32 -14.03 8.67
C ALA A 109 -1.96 -15.00 7.67
N GLU A 110 -2.31 -14.48 6.49
CA GLU A 110 -2.97 -15.24 5.41
C GLU A 110 -2.19 -15.17 4.10
N ARG A 111 -1.18 -14.30 4.00
CA ARG A 111 -0.24 -14.20 2.88
C ARG A 111 1.16 -13.96 3.43
N PHE A 112 2.14 -14.66 2.86
CA PHE A 112 3.56 -14.51 3.18
C PHE A 112 4.29 -14.04 1.93
N VAL A 113 4.95 -12.88 2.00
CA VAL A 113 5.70 -12.29 0.89
C VAL A 113 7.18 -12.31 1.21
N LEU A 114 7.93 -13.05 0.40
CA LEU A 114 9.38 -13.05 0.42
C LEU A 114 9.87 -11.78 -0.29
N ASP A 115 10.48 -10.88 0.48
CA ASP A 115 11.01 -9.61 -0.01
C ASP A 115 12.39 -9.76 -0.66
N ASP A 116 13.13 -8.69 -0.89
CA ASP A 116 14.43 -8.64 -1.55
C ASP A 116 15.44 -9.63 -0.94
N GLY A 117 16.37 -10.17 -1.78
CA GLY A 117 17.45 -11.05 -1.36
C GLY A 117 17.32 -12.52 -1.78
N TRP A 118 16.22 -12.94 -2.43
CA TRP A 118 15.95 -14.34 -2.78
C TRP A 118 16.68 -14.84 -4.04
N PHE A 119 17.15 -13.96 -4.90
CA PHE A 119 17.72 -14.31 -6.21
C PHE A 119 19.25 -14.34 -6.20
N VAL A 120 19.82 -14.98 -7.21
CA VAL A 120 21.25 -15.33 -7.30
C VAL A 120 22.16 -14.15 -7.00
N GLY A 121 23.01 -14.32 -5.97
CA GLY A 121 24.05 -13.35 -5.59
C GLY A 121 23.55 -12.09 -4.90
N ARG A 122 22.24 -11.97 -4.65
CA ARG A 122 21.66 -10.82 -3.96
C ARG A 122 21.82 -10.91 -2.45
N ARG A 123 22.96 -10.47 -1.94
CA ARG A 123 23.31 -10.47 -0.50
C ARG A 123 23.29 -9.07 0.11
N ASN A 124 23.11 -8.06 -0.70
CA ASN A 124 22.98 -6.65 -0.33
C ASN A 124 22.35 -5.88 -1.51
N ASP A 125 22.18 -4.58 -1.36
CA ASP A 125 21.52 -3.70 -2.33
C ASP A 125 22.40 -3.24 -3.51
N THR A 126 23.63 -3.77 -3.65
CA THR A 126 24.57 -3.34 -4.69
C THR A 126 24.66 -4.28 -5.89
N THR A 127 24.12 -5.50 -5.80
CA THR A 127 24.35 -6.57 -6.77
C THR A 127 23.05 -7.16 -7.35
N SER A 128 23.18 -7.86 -8.45
CA SER A 128 22.31 -8.90 -9.01
C SER A 128 20.91 -8.47 -9.49
N LEU A 129 20.50 -7.21 -9.37
CA LEU A 129 19.24 -6.77 -9.99
C LEU A 129 19.30 -7.05 -11.50
N GLY A 130 18.22 -7.64 -12.02
CA GLY A 130 18.12 -8.10 -13.41
C GLY A 130 18.26 -9.62 -13.59
N ASP A 131 18.81 -10.33 -12.60
CA ASP A 131 19.02 -11.79 -12.65
C ASP A 131 17.94 -12.50 -11.80
N TRP A 132 16.72 -12.57 -12.29
CA TRP A 132 15.54 -13.09 -11.55
C TRP A 132 15.50 -14.62 -11.50
N GLU A 133 16.50 -15.23 -10.92
CA GLU A 133 16.61 -16.67 -10.69
C GLU A 133 16.81 -16.93 -9.18
N SER A 134 16.14 -17.94 -8.62
CA SER A 134 16.31 -18.30 -7.22
C SER A 134 17.75 -18.69 -6.91
N ASP A 135 18.28 -18.19 -5.80
CA ASP A 135 19.66 -18.47 -5.38
C ASP A 135 19.77 -19.93 -4.88
N PRO A 136 20.58 -20.80 -5.53
CA PRO A 136 20.72 -22.19 -5.15
C PRO A 136 21.40 -22.39 -3.80
N ASP A 137 22.16 -21.40 -3.29
CA ASP A 137 22.76 -21.46 -1.97
C ASP A 137 21.73 -21.27 -0.85
N ILE A 138 20.64 -20.55 -1.14
CA ILE A 138 19.51 -20.34 -0.22
C ILE A 138 18.41 -21.38 -0.48
N PHE A 139 18.11 -21.62 -1.75
CA PHE A 139 17.01 -22.47 -2.22
C PHE A 139 17.54 -23.57 -3.16
N PRO A 140 18.18 -24.63 -2.63
CA PRO A 140 18.82 -25.66 -3.46
C PRO A 140 17.86 -26.37 -4.44
N GLN A 141 16.56 -26.35 -4.17
CA GLN A 141 15.51 -26.93 -5.00
C GLN A 141 14.58 -25.88 -5.60
N GLY A 142 15.03 -24.60 -5.67
CA GLY A 142 14.22 -23.47 -6.09
C GLY A 142 13.18 -23.03 -5.03
N LEU A 143 12.27 -22.14 -5.40
CA LEU A 143 11.28 -21.57 -4.47
C LEU A 143 10.09 -22.50 -4.15
N ALA A 144 9.88 -23.56 -4.96
CA ALA A 144 8.71 -24.42 -4.80
C ALA A 144 8.60 -25.10 -3.42
N PRO A 145 9.68 -25.63 -2.79
CA PRO A 145 9.59 -26.21 -1.47
C PRO A 145 9.11 -25.19 -0.42
N LEU A 146 9.69 -24.00 -0.39
CA LEU A 146 9.27 -22.93 0.52
C LEU A 146 7.81 -22.55 0.30
N ALA A 147 7.41 -22.29 -0.95
CA ALA A 147 6.05 -21.90 -1.29
C ALA A 147 5.01 -22.96 -0.91
N ASN A 148 5.33 -24.24 -1.08
CA ASN A 148 4.47 -25.35 -0.66
C ASN A 148 4.35 -25.42 0.87
N ARG A 149 5.45 -25.23 1.62
CA ARG A 149 5.42 -25.16 3.10
C ARG A 149 4.55 -24.01 3.61
N ILE A 150 4.56 -22.86 2.92
CA ILE A 150 3.73 -21.72 3.24
C ILE A 150 2.25 -22.04 2.97
N ARG A 151 1.93 -22.73 1.88
CA ARG A 151 0.56 -23.19 1.57
C ARG A 151 0.05 -24.22 2.57
N GLU A 152 0.90 -25.10 3.09
CA GLU A 152 0.57 -26.04 4.18
C GLU A 152 0.17 -25.32 5.48
N LEU A 153 0.54 -24.04 5.63
CA LEU A 153 0.14 -23.16 6.73
C LEU A 153 -1.09 -22.29 6.41
N ASP A 154 -1.84 -22.62 5.37
CA ASP A 154 -3.02 -21.88 4.89
C ASP A 154 -2.72 -20.43 4.48
N MET A 155 -1.49 -20.13 4.03
CA MET A 155 -1.09 -18.83 3.51
C MET A 155 -0.82 -18.88 2.01
N SER A 156 -1.20 -17.83 1.27
CA SER A 156 -0.73 -17.62 -0.10
C SER A 156 0.73 -17.12 -0.10
N PHE A 157 1.46 -17.40 -1.19
CA PHE A 157 2.86 -17.00 -1.33
C PHE A 157 3.03 -15.87 -2.33
N GLY A 158 3.83 -14.88 -1.97
CA GLY A 158 4.19 -13.74 -2.80
C GLY A 158 5.70 -13.50 -2.86
N LEU A 159 6.11 -12.74 -3.86
CA LEU A 159 7.51 -12.48 -4.14
C LEU A 159 7.73 -10.99 -4.44
N TRP A 160 8.83 -10.42 -3.97
CA TRP A 160 9.30 -9.10 -4.33
C TRP A 160 10.11 -9.15 -5.62
N VAL A 161 9.90 -8.17 -6.51
CA VAL A 161 10.68 -7.96 -7.73
C VAL A 161 10.88 -6.48 -8.00
N GLU A 162 12.01 -6.12 -8.63
CA GLU A 162 12.32 -4.76 -9.08
C GLU A 162 12.79 -4.81 -10.56
N PRO A 163 11.89 -5.17 -11.49
CA PRO A 163 12.28 -5.54 -12.85
C PRO A 163 12.63 -4.37 -13.78
N GLU A 164 12.43 -3.14 -13.32
CA GLU A 164 12.80 -1.93 -14.07
C GLU A 164 14.28 -1.56 -13.86
N MET A 165 14.96 -2.20 -12.91
CA MET A 165 16.31 -1.87 -12.50
C MET A 165 17.29 -3.00 -12.79
N VAL A 166 18.57 -2.63 -12.93
CA VAL A 166 19.66 -3.58 -13.17
C VAL A 166 20.91 -3.11 -12.42
N SER A 167 21.66 -4.06 -11.85
CA SER A 167 22.96 -3.81 -11.25
C SER A 167 24.09 -3.98 -12.31
N ARG A 168 25.14 -3.15 -12.23
CA ARG A 168 26.29 -3.27 -13.15
C ARG A 168 26.98 -4.65 -13.11
N GLU A 169 26.93 -5.31 -11.97
CA GLU A 169 27.53 -6.62 -11.75
C GLU A 169 26.60 -7.78 -12.07
N SER A 170 25.37 -7.51 -12.54
CA SER A 170 24.46 -8.56 -12.98
C SER A 170 24.93 -9.20 -14.28
N ARG A 171 24.55 -10.47 -14.49
CA ARG A 171 24.78 -11.17 -15.77
C ARG A 171 24.03 -10.47 -16.91
N LEU A 172 22.82 -9.96 -16.63
CA LEU A 172 22.02 -9.23 -17.61
C LEU A 172 22.77 -8.00 -18.12
N TYR A 173 23.28 -7.16 -17.25
CA TYR A 173 24.02 -5.95 -17.67
C TYR A 173 25.31 -6.29 -18.43
N GLN A 174 26.05 -7.33 -18.01
CA GLN A 174 27.27 -7.75 -18.69
C GLN A 174 27.01 -8.27 -20.12
N GLN A 175 25.86 -8.91 -20.33
CA GLN A 175 25.45 -9.42 -21.64
C GLN A 175 24.85 -8.33 -22.53
N HIS A 176 24.12 -7.40 -21.93
CA HIS A 176 23.34 -6.37 -22.62
C HIS A 176 23.51 -4.99 -21.98
N PRO A 177 24.72 -4.40 -22.00
CA PRO A 177 24.94 -3.06 -21.47
C PRO A 177 24.16 -1.98 -22.26
N ASP A 178 23.78 -2.28 -23.49
CA ASP A 178 22.96 -1.46 -24.37
C ASP A 178 21.45 -1.43 -24.02
N TRP A 179 21.03 -2.22 -23.02
CA TRP A 179 19.64 -2.27 -22.58
C TRP A 179 19.29 -1.27 -21.48
N VAL A 180 20.22 -0.41 -21.10
CA VAL A 180 19.99 0.59 -20.06
C VAL A 180 19.70 1.97 -20.64
N LEU A 181 18.88 2.74 -19.98
CA LEU A 181 18.73 4.15 -20.25
C LEU A 181 20.05 4.89 -19.96
N GLY A 182 20.38 5.88 -20.79
CA GLY A 182 21.66 6.59 -20.73
C GLY A 182 22.77 5.98 -21.57
N TYR A 183 22.56 4.84 -22.21
CA TYR A 183 23.53 4.25 -23.13
C TYR A 183 23.74 5.18 -24.36
N PRO A 184 24.95 5.40 -24.91
CA PRO A 184 26.20 4.72 -24.57
C PRO A 184 27.10 5.46 -23.55
N VAL A 185 26.56 6.16 -22.58
CA VAL A 185 27.35 6.90 -21.60
C VAL A 185 27.96 5.94 -20.57
N PRO A 186 29.32 5.73 -20.56
CA PRO A 186 29.96 4.76 -19.69
C PRO A 186 29.74 5.00 -18.19
N ASP A 187 29.59 6.27 -17.82
CA ASP A 187 29.39 6.74 -16.44
C ASP A 187 27.95 7.19 -16.19
N ALA A 188 26.96 6.48 -16.78
CA ALA A 188 25.55 6.75 -16.46
C ALA A 188 25.36 6.78 -14.93
N PRO A 189 24.76 7.85 -14.36
CA PRO A 189 24.63 7.97 -12.92
C PRO A 189 23.76 6.85 -12.36
N THR A 190 24.24 6.26 -11.26
CA THR A 190 23.48 5.29 -10.49
C THR A 190 22.69 5.99 -9.39
N GLY A 191 21.48 5.51 -9.10
CA GLY A 191 20.76 5.78 -7.85
C GLY A 191 20.64 4.48 -7.07
N ARG A 192 20.93 4.46 -5.78
CA ARG A 192 20.92 3.23 -4.97
C ARG A 192 21.71 2.07 -5.59
N ASN A 193 22.85 2.36 -6.23
CA ASN A 193 23.70 1.39 -6.95
C ASN A 193 23.03 0.72 -8.16
N GLN A 194 21.95 1.30 -8.70
CA GLN A 194 21.15 0.73 -9.78
C GLN A 194 21.22 1.58 -11.04
N LEU A 195 21.07 0.93 -12.19
CA LEU A 195 20.76 1.52 -13.49
C LEU A 195 19.33 1.19 -13.87
N VAL A 196 18.75 1.97 -14.78
CA VAL A 196 17.39 1.76 -15.29
C VAL A 196 17.43 0.99 -16.60
N LEU A 197 16.70 -0.10 -16.72
CA LEU A 197 16.48 -0.81 -17.98
C LEU A 197 15.57 0.00 -18.90
N ASP A 198 15.84 -0.03 -20.19
CA ASP A 198 14.96 0.60 -21.19
C ASP A 198 13.75 -0.28 -21.52
N LEU A 199 12.67 -0.14 -20.76
CA LEU A 199 11.44 -0.87 -21.04
C LEU A 199 10.68 -0.38 -22.29
N SER A 200 11.13 0.68 -22.94
CA SER A 200 10.66 1.02 -24.29
C SER A 200 11.14 -0.01 -25.34
N ASN A 201 12.21 -0.75 -25.02
CA ASN A 201 12.78 -1.80 -25.87
C ASN A 201 12.01 -3.12 -25.67
N ARG A 202 11.45 -3.64 -26.76
CA ARG A 202 10.68 -4.89 -26.73
C ARG A 202 11.51 -6.10 -26.29
N ASN A 203 12.78 -6.16 -26.66
CA ASN A 203 13.65 -7.27 -26.26
C ASN A 203 13.86 -7.31 -24.74
N VAL A 204 13.98 -6.12 -24.09
CA VAL A 204 14.03 -6.01 -22.62
C VAL A 204 12.73 -6.53 -21.99
N GLN A 205 11.58 -6.07 -22.50
CA GLN A 205 10.28 -6.57 -22.02
C GLN A 205 10.13 -8.09 -22.19
N ASP A 206 10.54 -8.64 -23.33
CA ASP A 206 10.42 -10.08 -23.62
C ASP A 206 11.34 -10.91 -22.71
N HIS A 207 12.55 -10.42 -22.43
CA HIS A 207 13.48 -11.05 -21.51
C HIS A 207 12.91 -11.06 -20.07
N LEU A 208 12.49 -9.92 -19.56
CA LEU A 208 11.89 -9.81 -18.21
C LEU A 208 10.61 -10.66 -18.09
N PHE A 209 9.76 -10.64 -19.12
CA PHE A 209 8.57 -11.48 -19.16
C PHE A 209 8.91 -12.96 -19.08
N ALA A 210 9.95 -13.42 -19.78
CA ALA A 210 10.39 -14.80 -19.73
C ALA A 210 10.94 -15.19 -18.36
N GLN A 211 11.79 -14.36 -17.76
CA GLN A 211 12.35 -14.61 -16.41
C GLN A 211 11.27 -14.64 -15.34
N LEU A 212 10.40 -13.62 -15.28
CA LEU A 212 9.32 -13.57 -14.30
C LEU A 212 8.32 -14.71 -14.50
N SER A 213 8.01 -15.05 -15.76
CA SER A 213 7.17 -16.22 -16.05
C SER A 213 7.81 -17.52 -15.57
N ALA A 214 9.12 -17.69 -15.73
CA ALA A 214 9.82 -18.88 -15.22
C ALA A 214 9.71 -19.01 -13.70
N CYS A 215 9.81 -17.89 -12.95
CA CYS A 215 9.59 -17.90 -11.50
C CYS A 215 8.15 -18.29 -11.15
N LEU A 216 7.16 -17.70 -11.84
CA LEU A 216 5.73 -17.95 -11.60
C LEU A 216 5.31 -19.39 -11.98
N ASP A 217 5.92 -19.96 -13.01
CA ASP A 217 5.68 -21.34 -13.44
C ASP A 217 6.37 -22.36 -12.51
N ALA A 218 7.49 -21.98 -11.87
CA ALA A 218 8.28 -22.87 -11.01
C ALA A 218 7.70 -23.06 -9.60
N ALA A 219 6.93 -22.10 -9.09
CA ALA A 219 6.39 -22.13 -7.75
C ALA A 219 4.98 -21.49 -7.69
N PRO A 220 4.12 -21.88 -6.74
CA PRO A 220 2.77 -21.31 -6.60
C PRO A 220 2.82 -19.88 -6.03
N ILE A 221 3.27 -18.93 -6.84
CA ILE A 221 3.36 -17.51 -6.53
C ILE A 221 2.08 -16.83 -7.01
N GLU A 222 1.33 -16.21 -6.10
CA GLU A 222 0.05 -15.57 -6.39
C GLU A 222 0.11 -14.05 -6.30
N TYR A 223 1.25 -13.51 -5.87
CA TYR A 223 1.42 -12.09 -5.60
C TYR A 223 2.84 -11.62 -5.91
N LEU A 224 2.94 -10.45 -6.54
CA LEU A 224 4.20 -9.74 -6.77
C LEU A 224 4.17 -8.37 -6.08
N LYS A 225 5.16 -8.08 -5.23
CA LYS A 225 5.50 -6.73 -4.81
C LYS A 225 6.45 -6.18 -5.85
N TRP A 226 5.93 -5.29 -6.69
CA TRP A 226 6.68 -4.68 -7.79
C TRP A 226 7.27 -3.35 -7.34
N ASP A 227 8.58 -3.30 -7.22
CA ASP A 227 9.32 -2.15 -6.74
C ASP A 227 10.01 -1.36 -7.86
N CYS A 228 10.40 -0.12 -7.55
CA CYS A 228 11.15 0.79 -8.40
C CYS A 228 11.88 1.80 -7.49
N ASN A 229 13.13 1.52 -7.16
CA ASN A 229 13.83 2.20 -6.06
C ASN A 229 14.69 3.38 -6.48
N ARG A 230 14.48 3.94 -7.67
CA ARG A 230 15.11 5.17 -8.12
C ARG A 230 14.28 5.88 -9.17
N GLU A 231 14.63 7.13 -9.45
CA GLU A 231 14.07 7.91 -10.54
C GLU A 231 14.51 7.35 -11.89
N ILE A 232 13.65 7.52 -12.91
CA ILE A 232 13.94 7.15 -14.31
C ILE A 232 14.82 8.24 -14.91
N TYR A 233 16.13 8.17 -14.61
CA TYR A 233 17.14 9.11 -15.09
C TYR A 233 18.52 8.42 -15.20
N PRO A 234 19.32 8.66 -16.28
CA PRO A 234 18.90 9.39 -17.48
C PRO A 234 17.79 8.66 -18.23
N ASP A 235 17.01 9.40 -18.98
CA ASP A 235 15.84 8.88 -19.71
C ASP A 235 16.03 8.78 -21.21
N THR A 236 17.27 8.85 -21.68
CA THR A 236 17.61 8.86 -23.11
C THR A 236 18.37 7.62 -23.54
N VAL A 237 18.22 7.25 -24.80
CA VAL A 237 19.08 6.29 -25.53
C VAL A 237 19.46 6.92 -26.86
N ASP A 238 20.76 6.95 -27.18
CA ASP A 238 21.30 7.63 -28.38
C ASP A 238 20.80 9.07 -28.55
N GLY A 239 20.64 9.79 -27.42
CA GLY A 239 20.18 11.19 -27.41
C GLY A 239 18.67 11.38 -27.68
N VAL A 240 17.88 10.30 -27.68
CA VAL A 240 16.42 10.35 -27.81
C VAL A 240 15.77 10.00 -26.49
N ALA A 241 14.90 10.88 -25.99
CA ALA A 241 14.16 10.63 -24.75
C ALA A 241 13.21 9.44 -24.85
N ARG A 242 13.10 8.68 -23.76
CA ARG A 242 12.37 7.42 -23.68
C ARG A 242 11.39 7.35 -22.49
N ALA A 243 11.33 8.37 -21.66
CA ALA A 243 10.59 8.33 -20.39
C ALA A 243 9.14 7.88 -20.54
N THR A 244 8.38 8.46 -21.46
CA THR A 244 6.99 8.09 -21.73
C THR A 244 6.87 6.64 -22.23
N ARG A 245 7.74 6.25 -23.15
CA ARG A 245 7.73 4.90 -23.72
C ARG A 245 8.15 3.85 -22.70
N HIS A 246 9.06 4.20 -21.79
CA HIS A 246 9.44 3.35 -20.66
C HIS A 246 8.22 3.06 -19.78
N VAL A 247 7.46 4.07 -19.36
CA VAL A 247 6.23 3.90 -18.55
C VAL A 247 5.21 3.01 -19.27
N LEU A 248 4.99 3.24 -20.57
CA LEU A 248 4.10 2.39 -21.37
C LEU A 248 4.64 0.95 -21.48
N GLY A 249 5.96 0.78 -21.52
CA GLY A 249 6.62 -0.52 -21.47
C GLY A 249 6.38 -1.25 -20.14
N VAL A 250 6.44 -0.55 -19.01
CA VAL A 250 6.11 -1.10 -17.69
C VAL A 250 4.64 -1.57 -17.66
N TYR A 251 3.72 -0.73 -18.13
CA TYR A 251 2.31 -1.10 -18.24
C TYR A 251 2.11 -2.34 -19.10
N SER A 252 2.74 -2.37 -20.28
CA SER A 252 2.67 -3.52 -21.21
C SER A 252 3.19 -4.81 -20.56
N LEU A 253 4.28 -4.74 -19.80
CA LEU A 253 4.85 -5.91 -19.12
C LEU A 253 3.91 -6.45 -18.04
N MET A 254 3.33 -5.55 -17.22
CA MET A 254 2.34 -5.93 -16.22
C MET A 254 1.08 -6.54 -16.85
N ASP A 255 0.55 -5.90 -17.90
CA ASP A 255 -0.63 -6.37 -18.64
C ASP A 255 -0.40 -7.77 -19.23
N ARG A 256 0.79 -8.03 -19.78
CA ARG A 256 1.19 -9.35 -20.32
C ARG A 256 1.27 -10.42 -19.23
N LEU A 257 1.84 -10.10 -18.08
CA LEU A 257 1.91 -11.02 -16.93
C LEU A 257 0.51 -11.37 -16.45
N GLN A 258 -0.37 -10.38 -16.29
CA GLN A 258 -1.74 -10.61 -15.83
C GLN A 258 -2.59 -11.36 -16.88
N ALA A 259 -2.35 -11.15 -18.17
CA ALA A 259 -2.99 -11.92 -19.23
C ALA A 259 -2.60 -13.40 -19.17
N ARG A 260 -1.33 -13.72 -18.86
CA ARG A 260 -0.87 -15.11 -18.70
C ARG A 260 -1.27 -15.71 -17.37
N TYR A 261 -1.27 -14.90 -16.28
CA TYR A 261 -1.58 -15.30 -14.91
C TYR A 261 -2.75 -14.47 -14.35
N PRO A 262 -4.00 -14.76 -14.74
CA PRO A 262 -5.15 -13.92 -14.40
C PRO A 262 -5.41 -13.77 -12.89
N GLN A 263 -4.91 -14.70 -12.06
CA GLN A 263 -5.04 -14.64 -10.61
C GLN A 263 -3.92 -13.86 -9.93
N LEU A 264 -2.85 -13.52 -10.67
CA LEU A 264 -1.73 -12.79 -10.11
C LEU A 264 -2.16 -11.41 -9.62
N GLU A 265 -1.89 -11.12 -8.36
CA GLU A 265 -2.01 -9.80 -7.78
C GLU A 265 -0.67 -9.06 -7.85
N ILE A 266 -0.70 -7.77 -8.15
CA ILE A 266 0.50 -6.92 -8.14
C ILE A 266 0.29 -5.79 -7.14
N GLU A 267 1.31 -5.53 -6.31
CA GLU A 267 1.43 -4.34 -5.47
C GLU A 267 2.36 -3.34 -6.14
N SER A 268 1.95 -2.09 -6.23
CA SER A 268 2.85 -1.00 -6.62
C SER A 268 3.64 -0.53 -5.40
N CYS A 269 4.95 -0.70 -5.48
CA CYS A 269 5.95 -0.09 -4.62
C CYS A 269 6.90 0.73 -5.52
N ALA A 270 7.33 1.89 -5.06
CA ALA A 270 8.37 2.67 -5.73
C ALA A 270 9.09 3.50 -4.68
N SER A 271 10.14 2.95 -4.06
CA SER A 271 10.73 3.49 -2.83
C SER A 271 9.64 3.83 -1.80
N GLY A 272 8.73 2.92 -1.58
CA GLY A 272 7.47 3.19 -0.89
C GLY A 272 6.41 3.78 -1.85
N GLY A 273 5.96 5.01 -1.61
CA GLY A 273 4.81 5.62 -2.26
C GLY A 273 5.07 6.43 -3.54
N GLY A 274 6.19 6.23 -4.22
CA GLY A 274 6.58 7.03 -5.39
C GLY A 274 5.71 6.83 -6.65
N ARG A 275 4.89 5.77 -6.70
CA ARG A 275 4.02 5.47 -7.85
C ARG A 275 2.62 5.06 -7.39
N ILE A 276 1.79 6.06 -7.10
CA ILE A 276 0.40 5.88 -6.65
C ILE A 276 -0.49 6.81 -7.47
N ASP A 277 -1.03 6.29 -8.55
CA ASP A 277 -1.89 7.02 -9.49
C ASP A 277 -2.94 6.09 -10.12
N PHE A 278 -3.92 6.68 -10.82
CA PHE A 278 -4.99 5.92 -11.46
C PHE A 278 -4.54 5.22 -12.77
N GLY A 279 -3.38 5.56 -13.33
CA GLY A 279 -2.82 4.84 -14.48
C GLY A 279 -2.30 3.46 -14.07
N ILE A 280 -1.48 3.40 -13.01
CA ILE A 280 -0.98 2.12 -12.49
C ILE A 280 -2.07 1.32 -11.77
N LEU A 281 -3.09 1.99 -11.17
CA LEU A 281 -4.19 1.35 -10.45
C LEU A 281 -4.93 0.30 -11.29
N GLN A 282 -5.00 0.48 -12.61
CA GLN A 282 -5.65 -0.49 -13.51
C GLN A 282 -4.93 -1.86 -13.54
N ARG A 283 -3.68 -1.91 -13.04
CA ARG A 283 -2.78 -3.07 -13.08
C ARG A 283 -2.44 -3.62 -11.71
N VAL A 284 -2.76 -2.86 -10.65
CA VAL A 284 -2.40 -3.25 -9.29
C VAL A 284 -3.63 -3.35 -8.39
N THR A 285 -3.51 -4.15 -7.35
CA THR A 285 -4.60 -4.34 -6.37
C THR A 285 -4.27 -3.69 -5.04
N ARG A 286 -3.00 -3.26 -4.86
CA ARG A 286 -2.49 -2.73 -3.59
C ARG A 286 -1.37 -1.73 -3.84
N PHE A 287 -1.25 -0.75 -2.95
CA PHE A 287 -0.18 0.22 -2.91
C PHE A 287 0.61 0.11 -1.61
N TRP A 288 1.93 0.09 -1.71
CA TRP A 288 2.82 0.31 -0.59
C TRP A 288 3.05 1.81 -0.45
N ALA A 289 2.53 2.39 0.62
CA ALA A 289 2.45 3.85 0.74
C ALA A 289 3.76 4.51 1.17
N SER A 290 4.63 3.77 1.87
CA SER A 290 5.93 4.26 2.37
C SER A 290 6.69 3.14 3.05
N ASP A 291 8.03 3.16 2.96
CA ASP A 291 8.91 2.29 3.73
C ASP A 291 9.04 2.69 5.21
N ALA A 292 8.56 3.88 5.57
CA ALA A 292 8.44 4.25 6.98
C ALA A 292 7.33 3.45 7.65
N THR A 293 7.69 2.48 8.50
CA THR A 293 6.75 1.63 9.26
C THR A 293 6.45 2.18 10.66
N ASP A 294 7.00 3.35 11.01
CA ASP A 294 6.69 4.04 12.26
C ASP A 294 5.21 4.39 12.37
N ALA A 295 4.57 4.07 13.51
CA ALA A 295 3.13 4.19 13.67
C ALA A 295 2.61 5.65 13.54
N LEU A 296 3.34 6.64 14.07
CA LEU A 296 2.91 8.04 13.94
C LEU A 296 3.09 8.58 12.52
N ASP A 297 4.16 8.20 11.83
CA ASP A 297 4.38 8.60 10.45
C ASP A 297 3.36 7.91 9.54
N ARG A 298 3.10 6.62 9.76
CA ARG A 298 2.05 5.86 9.03
C ARG A 298 0.66 6.44 9.21
N LEU A 299 0.34 6.96 10.38
CA LEU A 299 -0.95 7.61 10.62
C LEU A 299 -1.16 8.79 9.66
N ARG A 300 -0.13 9.63 9.46
CA ARG A 300 -0.15 10.77 8.54
C ARG A 300 -0.18 10.32 7.08
N ILE A 301 0.69 9.38 6.71
CA ILE A 301 0.80 8.83 5.35
C ILE A 301 -0.53 8.20 4.91
N GLN A 302 -1.09 7.32 5.73
CA GLN A 302 -2.36 6.64 5.43
C GLN A 302 -3.52 7.63 5.31
N ARG A 303 -3.58 8.62 6.22
CA ARG A 303 -4.60 9.68 6.17
C ARG A 303 -4.53 10.49 4.88
N SER A 304 -3.32 10.89 4.46
CA SER A 304 -3.11 11.65 3.22
C SER A 304 -3.49 10.82 2.00
N LEU A 305 -3.00 9.59 1.90
CA LEU A 305 -3.27 8.71 0.76
C LEU A 305 -4.76 8.32 0.68
N SER A 306 -5.42 8.11 1.82
CA SER A 306 -6.86 7.81 1.86
C SER A 306 -7.75 8.95 1.34
N THR A 307 -7.18 10.08 0.98
CA THR A 307 -7.95 11.15 0.33
C THR A 307 -8.44 10.73 -1.05
N TYR A 308 -7.69 9.91 -1.77
CA TYR A 308 -8.05 9.48 -3.12
C TYR A 308 -7.97 7.97 -3.36
N ILE A 309 -7.23 7.22 -2.55
CA ILE A 309 -7.15 5.74 -2.62
C ILE A 309 -7.93 5.12 -1.46
N PRO A 310 -8.82 4.13 -1.72
CA PRO A 310 -9.51 3.39 -0.67
C PRO A 310 -8.54 2.74 0.32
N MET A 311 -8.90 2.74 1.61
CA MET A 311 -8.03 2.23 2.67
C MET A 311 -7.64 0.76 2.47
N GLU A 312 -8.54 -0.06 1.96
CA GLU A 312 -8.29 -1.47 1.68
C GLU A 312 -7.26 -1.71 0.57
N MET A 313 -6.95 -0.70 -0.25
CA MET A 313 -5.90 -0.76 -1.27
C MET A 313 -4.55 -0.27 -0.74
N ILE A 314 -4.49 0.25 0.48
CA ILE A 314 -3.28 0.78 1.11
C ILE A 314 -2.68 -0.27 2.04
N GLY A 315 -1.45 -0.69 1.77
CA GLY A 315 -0.71 -1.57 2.66
C GLY A 315 -0.43 -0.89 4.00
N CYS A 316 -0.97 -1.45 5.09
CA CYS A 316 -0.86 -0.91 6.44
C CYS A 316 -0.27 -1.97 7.36
N HIS A 317 1.05 -1.90 7.59
CA HIS A 317 1.77 -2.90 8.36
C HIS A 317 2.02 -2.50 9.81
N VAL A 318 1.98 -3.48 10.69
CA VAL A 318 2.55 -3.41 12.04
C VAL A 318 4.04 -3.73 11.90
N GLY A 319 4.86 -2.69 11.97
CA GLY A 319 6.33 -2.82 11.93
C GLY A 319 6.94 -3.19 13.28
N PRO A 320 8.28 -3.32 13.40
CA PRO A 320 8.99 -3.66 14.62
C PRO A 320 8.97 -2.53 15.67
N ALA A 321 9.38 -2.86 16.87
CA ALA A 321 9.68 -1.90 17.93
C ALA A 321 10.93 -2.33 18.68
N PRO A 322 11.97 -1.47 18.77
CA PRO A 322 12.04 -0.11 18.20
C PRO A 322 11.87 -0.07 16.69
N ASN A 323 11.32 1.02 16.15
CA ASN A 323 11.28 1.22 14.71
C ASN A 323 12.70 1.45 14.16
N PRO A 324 13.14 0.77 13.08
CA PRO A 324 14.53 0.84 12.61
C PRO A 324 14.91 2.22 12.04
N ILE A 325 13.96 2.99 11.54
CA ILE A 325 14.21 4.32 10.97
C ILE A 325 14.21 5.40 12.06
N THR A 326 13.18 5.41 12.92
CA THR A 326 12.96 6.49 13.88
C THR A 326 13.45 6.19 15.28
N GLY A 327 13.71 4.93 15.62
CA GLY A 327 14.03 4.47 16.97
C GLY A 327 12.84 4.52 17.95
N ARG A 328 11.67 5.00 17.54
CA ARG A 328 10.50 5.11 18.43
C ARG A 328 9.95 3.74 18.80
N VAL A 329 9.42 3.67 20.02
CA VAL A 329 8.83 2.44 20.58
C VAL A 329 7.36 2.70 20.88
N PHE A 330 6.48 1.92 20.25
CA PHE A 330 5.04 1.95 20.50
C PHE A 330 4.54 0.55 20.87
N SER A 331 3.49 0.52 21.70
CA SER A 331 2.82 -0.74 22.03
C SER A 331 2.29 -1.43 20.78
N VAL A 332 2.23 -2.75 20.79
CA VAL A 332 1.62 -3.55 19.71
C VAL A 332 0.18 -3.08 19.43
N ARG A 333 -0.60 -2.80 20.50
CA ARG A 333 -1.98 -2.32 20.37
C ARG A 333 -2.06 -1.00 19.59
N PHE A 334 -1.19 -0.03 19.86
CA PHE A 334 -1.19 1.25 19.14
C PHE A 334 -0.83 1.06 17.67
N ARG A 335 0.25 0.29 17.37
CA ARG A 335 0.67 -0.02 16.00
C ARG A 335 -0.44 -0.74 15.23
N ALA A 336 -1.12 -1.71 15.86
CA ALA A 336 -2.24 -2.43 15.25
C ALA A 336 -3.46 -1.53 15.01
N LEU A 337 -3.79 -0.62 15.94
CA LEU A 337 -4.86 0.35 15.73
C LEU A 337 -4.58 1.29 14.55
N VAL A 338 -3.32 1.70 14.37
CA VAL A 338 -2.93 2.52 13.20
C VAL A 338 -3.12 1.75 11.89
N ALA A 339 -2.77 0.46 11.86
CA ALA A 339 -2.91 -0.40 10.68
C ALA A 339 -4.35 -0.86 10.40
N MET A 340 -5.25 -0.78 11.38
CA MET A 340 -6.55 -1.47 11.45
C MET A 340 -7.44 -1.30 10.22
N PHE A 341 -7.48 -0.10 9.63
CA PHE A 341 -8.45 0.25 8.60
C PHE A 341 -7.96 0.02 7.17
N GLY A 342 -6.68 -0.26 6.98
CA GLY A 342 -6.11 -0.55 5.67
C GLY A 342 -6.05 -2.03 5.34
N HIS A 343 -5.34 -2.35 4.26
CA HIS A 343 -4.95 -3.73 3.98
C HIS A 343 -3.92 -4.15 5.02
N PHE A 344 -4.41 -4.76 6.10
CA PHE A 344 -3.64 -5.08 7.29
C PHE A 344 -2.49 -6.02 6.99
N GLY A 345 -1.33 -5.73 7.55
CA GLY A 345 -0.16 -6.59 7.40
C GLY A 345 0.80 -6.49 8.58
N LEU A 346 1.79 -7.34 8.52
CA LEU A 346 2.87 -7.48 9.48
C LEU A 346 4.22 -7.39 8.76
N GLU A 347 5.17 -6.71 9.38
CA GLU A 347 6.54 -6.60 8.90
C GLU A 347 7.48 -6.56 10.11
N LEU A 348 7.60 -7.67 10.79
CA LEU A 348 8.36 -7.82 12.03
C LEU A 348 8.73 -9.30 12.27
N ASP A 349 9.72 -9.55 13.12
CA ASP A 349 10.06 -10.90 13.53
C ASP A 349 9.18 -11.34 14.71
N PRO A 350 8.26 -12.34 14.52
CA PRO A 350 7.38 -12.83 15.56
C PRO A 350 8.13 -13.39 16.78
N ASP A 351 9.36 -13.90 16.59
CA ASP A 351 10.13 -14.48 17.68
C ASP A 351 10.73 -13.41 18.61
N LYS A 352 10.83 -12.17 18.15
CA LYS A 352 11.23 -11.03 18.97
C LYS A 352 10.09 -10.43 19.81
N LEU A 353 8.85 -10.88 19.60
CA LEU A 353 7.71 -10.43 20.40
C LEU A 353 7.67 -11.15 21.76
N SER A 354 7.31 -10.43 22.81
CA SER A 354 6.93 -11.05 24.07
C SER A 354 5.68 -11.92 23.91
N ALA A 355 5.44 -12.85 24.83
CA ALA A 355 4.21 -13.67 24.81
C ALA A 355 2.94 -12.80 24.86
N SER A 356 2.95 -11.72 25.66
CA SER A 356 1.84 -10.79 25.75
C SER A 356 1.62 -10.01 24.45
N ASP A 357 2.71 -9.58 23.76
CA ASP A 357 2.58 -8.87 22.50
C ASP A 357 2.10 -9.79 21.38
N ARG A 358 2.53 -11.05 21.34
CA ARG A 358 1.99 -12.05 20.40
C ARG A 358 0.49 -12.23 20.57
N THR A 359 0.04 -12.41 21.80
CA THR A 359 -1.39 -12.54 22.11
C THR A 359 -2.16 -11.29 21.71
N ALA A 360 -1.69 -10.09 22.06
CA ALA A 360 -2.33 -8.83 21.69
C ALA A 360 -2.41 -8.63 20.17
N LEU A 361 -1.35 -8.99 19.44
CA LEU A 361 -1.32 -8.86 17.97
C LEU A 361 -2.27 -9.86 17.30
N SER A 362 -2.30 -11.11 17.77
CA SER A 362 -3.24 -12.12 17.27
C SER A 362 -4.69 -11.70 17.50
N HIS A 363 -5.03 -11.12 18.65
CA HIS A 363 -6.35 -10.57 18.92
C HIS A 363 -6.66 -9.38 18.00
N ALA A 364 -5.72 -8.47 17.76
CA ALA A 364 -5.90 -7.35 16.84
C ALA A 364 -6.19 -7.83 15.41
N ILE A 365 -5.49 -8.88 14.96
CA ILE A 365 -5.74 -9.52 13.66
C ILE A 365 -7.14 -10.15 13.62
N ALA A 366 -7.56 -10.82 14.68
CA ALA A 366 -8.91 -11.39 14.77
C ALA A 366 -9.99 -10.29 14.71
N VAL A 367 -9.78 -9.15 15.38
CA VAL A 367 -10.66 -7.96 15.29
C VAL A 367 -10.71 -7.44 13.85
N HIS A 368 -9.55 -7.29 13.17
CA HIS A 368 -9.52 -6.89 11.77
C HIS A 368 -10.31 -7.84 10.88
N LYS A 369 -10.10 -9.15 11.01
CA LYS A 369 -10.81 -10.19 10.23
C LYS A 369 -12.32 -10.17 10.48
N ARG A 370 -12.75 -9.89 11.71
CA ARG A 370 -14.18 -9.75 12.08
C ARG A 370 -14.87 -8.63 11.29
N PHE A 371 -14.20 -7.49 11.12
CA PHE A 371 -14.81 -6.31 10.51
C PHE A 371 -14.49 -6.16 9.02
N ARG A 372 -13.42 -6.77 8.54
CA ARG A 372 -12.95 -6.72 7.15
C ARG A 372 -14.05 -6.91 6.09
N PRO A 373 -15.01 -7.84 6.23
CA PRO A 373 -15.99 -8.11 5.16
C PRO A 373 -16.79 -6.90 4.70
N TRP A 374 -17.11 -5.97 5.61
CA TRP A 374 -17.82 -4.75 5.25
C TRP A 374 -16.94 -3.49 5.32
N MET A 375 -15.90 -3.51 6.14
CA MET A 375 -14.98 -2.39 6.32
C MET A 375 -14.27 -2.03 5.00
N HIS A 376 -13.86 -3.02 4.22
CA HIS A 376 -13.13 -2.84 2.96
C HIS A 376 -14.00 -2.33 1.79
N SER A 377 -15.31 -2.28 1.92
CA SER A 377 -16.20 -1.59 0.97
C SER A 377 -16.76 -0.28 1.53
N GLY A 378 -16.35 0.06 2.75
CA GLY A 378 -16.91 1.16 3.52
C GLY A 378 -16.49 2.55 3.07
N HIS A 379 -17.11 3.54 3.67
CA HIS A 379 -16.83 4.95 3.46
C HIS A 379 -16.02 5.52 4.62
N VAL A 380 -14.84 6.05 4.31
CA VAL A 380 -13.94 6.64 5.29
C VAL A 380 -14.24 8.12 5.50
N ARG A 381 -14.30 8.55 6.76
CA ARG A 381 -14.38 9.96 7.14
C ARG A 381 -13.35 10.28 8.20
N THR A 382 -12.77 11.47 8.12
CA THR A 382 -11.93 12.03 9.17
C THR A 382 -12.76 13.02 9.98
N ILE A 383 -12.85 12.82 11.27
CA ILE A 383 -13.62 13.69 12.16
C ILE A 383 -12.67 14.72 12.78
N SER A 384 -12.97 15.99 12.54
CA SER A 384 -12.25 17.09 13.17
C SER A 384 -12.65 17.21 14.66
N ASN A 385 -11.68 17.46 15.53
CA ASN A 385 -11.88 17.67 16.96
C ASN A 385 -11.14 18.94 17.40
N ALA A 386 -11.62 19.56 18.47
CA ALA A 386 -10.97 20.73 19.06
C ALA A 386 -9.56 20.41 19.60
N ASP A 387 -9.35 19.18 20.07
CA ASP A 387 -8.03 18.66 20.42
C ASP A 387 -7.36 18.09 19.15
N SER A 388 -6.44 18.85 18.58
CA SER A 388 -5.70 18.45 17.37
C SER A 388 -4.77 17.24 17.56
N ASN A 389 -4.55 16.81 18.80
CA ASN A 389 -3.77 15.61 19.13
C ASN A 389 -4.61 14.33 19.11
N LEU A 390 -5.90 14.45 18.78
CA LEU A 390 -6.76 13.31 18.53
C LEU A 390 -6.91 13.08 17.03
N ASP A 391 -6.51 11.90 16.55
CA ASP A 391 -6.86 11.39 15.22
C ASP A 391 -8.12 10.54 15.36
N ILE A 392 -9.20 11.01 14.74
CA ILE A 392 -10.49 10.33 14.79
C ILE A 392 -10.89 9.98 13.35
N THR A 393 -11.05 8.69 13.11
CA THR A 393 -11.44 8.17 11.81
C THR A 393 -12.66 7.27 11.97
N LEU A 394 -13.68 7.52 11.15
CA LEU A 394 -14.87 6.69 11.02
C LEU A 394 -14.84 5.93 9.70
N ILE A 395 -15.15 4.65 9.74
CA ILE A 395 -15.51 3.86 8.56
C ILE A 395 -16.93 3.35 8.75
N GLY A 396 -17.82 3.74 7.83
CA GLY A 396 -19.19 3.23 7.78
C GLY A 396 -19.36 2.24 6.63
N SER A 397 -20.11 1.16 6.85
CA SER A 397 -20.49 0.21 5.79
C SER A 397 -21.30 0.91 4.68
N ALA A 398 -21.31 0.32 3.50
CA ALA A 398 -22.02 0.89 2.35
C ALA A 398 -23.55 1.00 2.54
N ASP A 399 -24.13 0.09 3.33
CA ASP A 399 -25.54 0.07 3.71
C ASP A 399 -25.89 0.99 4.90
N GLY A 400 -24.87 1.48 5.63
CA GLY A 400 -25.04 2.32 6.81
C GLY A 400 -25.39 1.58 8.10
N ASP A 401 -25.38 0.25 8.09
CA ASP A 401 -25.76 -0.58 9.25
C ASP A 401 -24.63 -0.77 10.24
N HIS A 402 -23.40 -0.59 9.80
CA HIS A 402 -22.22 -0.80 10.61
C HIS A 402 -21.27 0.40 10.52
N SER A 403 -20.68 0.78 11.64
CA SER A 403 -19.62 1.79 11.66
C SER A 403 -18.55 1.44 12.70
N LEU A 404 -17.30 1.74 12.38
CA LEU A 404 -16.18 1.74 13.31
C LEU A 404 -15.68 3.15 13.51
N VAL A 405 -15.46 3.54 14.76
CA VAL A 405 -14.84 4.82 15.12
C VAL A 405 -13.53 4.51 15.83
N ARG A 406 -12.40 4.85 15.19
CA ARG A 406 -11.07 4.77 15.79
C ARG A 406 -10.70 6.12 16.35
N VAL A 407 -10.30 6.17 17.61
CA VAL A 407 -9.78 7.36 18.30
C VAL A 407 -8.36 7.06 18.75
N LEU A 408 -7.39 7.82 18.23
CA LEU A 408 -5.98 7.72 18.62
C LEU A 408 -5.53 9.05 19.21
N ARG A 409 -4.79 9.01 20.31
CA ARG A 409 -4.12 10.17 20.87
C ARG A 409 -2.64 10.12 20.49
N THR A 410 -2.18 11.15 19.80
CA THR A 410 -0.79 11.26 19.34
C THR A 410 0.10 12.02 20.32
N ASP A 411 -0.48 13.00 21.05
CA ASP A 411 0.22 13.81 22.03
C ASP A 411 -0.77 14.34 23.08
N MET A 412 -0.30 15.02 24.13
CA MET A 412 -1.13 15.67 25.13
C MET A 412 -1.27 17.15 24.84
N ALA A 413 -2.51 17.63 24.87
CA ALA A 413 -2.77 19.06 24.92
C ALA A 413 -2.36 19.64 26.29
N PRO A 414 -1.92 20.92 26.33
CA PRO A 414 -1.62 21.60 27.60
C PRO A 414 -2.81 21.64 28.55
N TYR A 415 -4.02 21.58 28.01
CA TYR A 415 -5.29 21.55 28.75
C TYR A 415 -5.98 20.23 28.47
N SER A 416 -6.05 19.39 29.47
CA SER A 416 -6.73 18.10 29.36
C SER A 416 -8.23 18.27 29.55
N LEU A 417 -8.92 18.77 28.56
CA LEU A 417 -10.35 18.54 28.45
C LEU A 417 -10.51 17.10 27.86
N HIS A 418 -11.43 16.33 28.49
CA HIS A 418 -11.83 15.04 27.96
C HIS A 418 -13.24 15.18 27.34
N PRO A 419 -13.37 15.86 26.22
CA PRO A 419 -14.66 16.00 25.59
C PRO A 419 -15.10 14.62 25.07
N ASN A 420 -16.40 14.39 25.11
CA ASN A 420 -16.99 13.32 24.34
C ASN A 420 -16.59 13.46 22.86
N ILE A 421 -16.43 12.35 22.18
CA ILE A 421 -16.05 12.33 20.77
C ILE A 421 -17.30 12.42 19.90
N ALA A 422 -17.56 13.58 19.32
CA ALA A 422 -18.66 13.75 18.38
C ALA A 422 -18.47 12.83 17.15
N VAL A 423 -19.54 12.14 16.75
CA VAL A 423 -19.57 11.23 15.59
C VAL A 423 -20.63 11.72 14.60
N PRO A 424 -20.33 12.74 13.82
CA PRO A 424 -21.27 13.28 12.83
C PRO A 424 -21.37 12.39 11.60
N GLY A 425 -22.46 12.56 10.83
CA GLY A 425 -22.62 11.98 9.51
C GLY A 425 -23.14 10.55 9.49
N LEU A 426 -23.65 10.05 10.61
CA LEU A 426 -24.51 8.88 10.65
C LEU A 426 -25.90 9.23 10.12
N ASP A 427 -26.67 8.20 9.72
CA ASP A 427 -28.02 8.39 9.18
C ASP A 427 -28.95 9.00 10.26
N ARG A 428 -29.53 10.18 9.94
CA ARG A 428 -30.42 10.89 10.87
C ARG A 428 -31.66 10.04 11.14
N GLY A 429 -32.10 10.02 12.40
CA GLY A 429 -33.22 9.22 12.84
C GLY A 429 -32.88 7.76 13.16
N ALA A 430 -31.67 7.28 12.83
CA ALA A 430 -31.23 5.96 13.24
C ALA A 430 -30.73 5.91 14.69
N SER A 431 -30.89 4.75 15.32
CA SER A 431 -30.29 4.40 16.61
C SER A 431 -29.26 3.31 16.44
N PHE A 432 -28.22 3.35 17.27
CA PHE A 432 -27.09 2.41 17.21
C PHE A 432 -26.85 1.78 18.57
N ALA A 433 -26.66 0.46 18.59
CA ALA A 433 -26.01 -0.22 19.69
C ALA A 433 -24.51 0.09 19.62
N VAL A 434 -23.95 0.61 20.69
CA VAL A 434 -22.57 1.09 20.78
C VAL A 434 -21.77 0.16 21.66
N SER A 435 -20.60 -0.29 21.21
CA SER A 435 -19.67 -1.04 22.05
C SER A 435 -18.23 -0.56 21.85
N GLU A 436 -17.41 -0.64 22.89
CA GLU A 436 -15.96 -0.54 22.75
C GLU A 436 -15.38 -1.91 22.44
N VAL A 437 -14.62 -2.00 21.37
CA VAL A 437 -14.05 -3.25 20.88
C VAL A 437 -12.89 -3.69 21.76
N SER A 438 -12.96 -4.93 22.25
CA SER A 438 -11.88 -5.54 23.03
C SER A 438 -10.72 -5.99 22.13
N PHE A 439 -9.50 -5.70 22.58
CA PHE A 439 -8.26 -6.19 21.98
C PHE A 439 -7.55 -7.25 22.84
N ASP A 440 -8.18 -7.67 23.92
CA ASP A 440 -7.60 -8.60 24.89
C ASP A 440 -8.24 -9.99 24.81
N GLY A 441 -9.03 -10.24 23.74
CA GLY A 441 -9.72 -11.50 23.52
C GLY A 441 -10.99 -11.70 24.37
N GLY A 442 -11.34 -10.72 25.18
CA GLY A 442 -12.61 -10.68 25.93
C GLY A 442 -13.78 -10.20 25.08
N ALA A 443 -14.96 -10.15 25.68
CA ALA A 443 -16.14 -9.53 25.06
C ALA A 443 -15.95 -8.02 24.89
N ASP A 444 -16.58 -7.46 23.84
CA ASP A 444 -16.68 -6.01 23.70
C ASP A 444 -17.45 -5.41 24.88
N THR A 445 -17.07 -4.21 25.32
CA THR A 445 -17.78 -3.51 26.39
C THR A 445 -19.02 -2.84 25.83
N ASP A 446 -20.19 -3.23 26.28
CA ASP A 446 -21.46 -2.61 25.90
C ASP A 446 -21.56 -1.19 26.51
N LEU A 447 -21.80 -0.21 25.66
CA LEU A 447 -21.97 1.20 26.02
C LEU A 447 -23.44 1.66 25.88
N GLY A 448 -24.35 0.74 25.57
CA GLY A 448 -25.78 1.00 25.42
C GLY A 448 -26.19 1.45 24.03
N ILE A 449 -27.33 2.13 23.96
CA ILE A 449 -27.94 2.61 22.72
C ILE A 449 -27.82 4.12 22.65
N ALA A 450 -27.44 4.63 21.47
CA ALA A 450 -27.39 6.06 21.21
C ALA A 450 -28.05 6.40 19.87
N SER A 451 -28.78 7.52 19.79
CA SER A 451 -29.27 8.03 18.52
C SER A 451 -28.15 8.68 17.71
N ALA A 452 -28.31 8.71 16.39
CA ALA A 452 -27.37 9.41 15.49
C ALA A 452 -27.16 10.87 15.86
N GLU A 453 -28.26 11.56 16.29
CA GLU A 453 -28.19 12.95 16.76
C GLU A 453 -27.46 13.06 18.09
N GLY A 454 -27.71 12.16 19.04
CA GLY A 454 -26.98 12.09 20.31
C GLY A 454 -25.47 11.90 20.07
N LEU A 455 -25.10 10.98 19.17
CA LEU A 455 -23.70 10.76 18.78
C LEU A 455 -23.07 11.97 18.09
N ALA A 456 -23.83 12.70 17.27
CA ALA A 456 -23.34 13.89 16.59
C ALA A 456 -23.14 15.08 17.51
N TRP A 457 -24.01 15.29 18.52
CA TRP A 457 -24.00 16.46 19.40
C TRP A 457 -23.35 16.21 20.75
N THR A 458 -23.73 15.14 21.42
CA THR A 458 -23.19 14.76 22.72
C THR A 458 -21.92 13.94 22.59
N GLY A 459 -21.85 13.09 21.57
CA GLY A 459 -20.71 12.25 21.26
C GLY A 459 -20.61 10.98 22.11
N LEU A 460 -19.58 10.19 21.81
CA LEU A 460 -19.19 9.02 22.60
C LEU A 460 -18.48 9.46 23.88
N ALA A 461 -18.97 9.01 25.01
CA ALA A 461 -18.25 9.13 26.26
C ALA A 461 -17.02 8.21 26.24
N MET A 462 -15.87 8.74 26.59
CA MET A 462 -14.61 8.02 26.55
C MET A 462 -13.76 8.39 27.77
N ASP A 463 -13.21 7.39 28.45
CA ASP A 463 -12.16 7.63 29.41
C ASP A 463 -10.93 8.26 28.77
N PRO A 464 -10.15 9.03 29.55
CA PRO A 464 -8.93 9.66 29.07
C PRO A 464 -7.98 8.67 28.39
N VAL A 465 -7.53 9.01 27.18
CA VAL A 465 -6.53 8.25 26.42
C VAL A 465 -5.18 8.95 26.57
N LYS A 466 -4.16 8.20 26.99
CA LYS A 466 -2.77 8.69 27.09
C LYS A 466 -2.15 8.81 25.70
N PRO A 467 -1.05 9.58 25.53
CA PRO A 467 -0.32 9.62 24.28
C PRO A 467 0.05 8.22 23.78
N ASN A 468 -0.02 8.04 22.48
CA ASN A 468 0.28 6.79 21.78
C ASN A 468 -0.58 5.60 22.27
N GLN A 469 -1.83 5.92 22.58
CA GLN A 469 -2.89 4.97 22.88
C GLN A 469 -4.11 5.27 22.02
N GLY A 470 -5.04 4.34 21.96
CA GLY A 470 -6.30 4.51 21.23
C GLY A 470 -7.38 3.55 21.65
N ARG A 471 -8.56 3.83 21.13
CA ARG A 471 -9.77 3.02 21.29
C ARG A 471 -10.45 2.80 19.96
N LEU A 472 -11.20 1.73 19.87
CA LEU A 472 -12.02 1.39 18.72
C LEU A 472 -13.46 1.16 19.21
N PHE A 473 -14.39 1.86 18.60
CA PHE A 473 -15.82 1.71 18.91
C PHE A 473 -16.53 1.10 17.71
N TYR A 474 -17.44 0.21 17.99
CA TYR A 474 -18.32 -0.39 16.98
C TYR A 474 -19.75 0.09 17.22
N LEU A 475 -20.36 0.59 16.16
CA LEU A 475 -21.73 1.07 16.13
C LEU A 475 -22.52 0.16 15.19
N LYS A 476 -23.54 -0.50 15.69
CA LYS A 476 -24.45 -1.34 14.92
C LYS A 476 -25.84 -0.72 14.91
N ARG A 477 -26.36 -0.42 13.71
CA ARG A 477 -27.70 0.12 13.56
C ARG A 477 -28.74 -0.84 14.16
N ILE A 478 -29.67 -0.27 14.91
CA ILE A 478 -30.83 -1.00 15.41
C ILE A 478 -31.94 -0.87 14.36
N MET A 479 -32.39 -1.99 13.85
CA MET A 479 -33.58 -2.02 12.99
C MET A 479 -34.80 -1.83 13.90
N GLU A 480 -35.53 -0.74 13.73
CA GLU A 480 -36.84 -0.65 14.35
C GLU A 480 -37.72 -1.77 13.75
N HIS A 481 -38.17 -2.68 14.61
CA HIS A 481 -39.18 -3.62 14.18
C HIS A 481 -40.45 -2.80 13.86
N ALA A 482 -40.79 -2.75 12.55
CA ALA A 482 -42.01 -2.13 12.06
C ALA A 482 -43.26 -2.87 12.56
#